data_2b2ac3b2109d50367d91960e7178e6fc
#
_entry.id   2b2ac3b2109d50367d91960e7178e6fc
#
_cell.length_a   1.000
_cell.length_b   1.000
_cell.length_c   1.000
_cell.angle_alpha   90.00
_cell.angle_beta   90.00
_cell.angle_gamma   90.00
#
_symmetry.space_group_name_H-M   'P 1'
#
loop_
_entity.id
_entity.type
_entity.pdbx_description
1 polymer ?
#
loop_
_entity_poly.entity_id
_entity_poly.type
_entity_poly.pdbx_seq_one_letter_code
_entity_poly.pdbx_strand_id
1 'polypeptide(L)'
;MSGRTNTTRRSDELVVSSNFIRAVRESGYISLATALAELIDNSIQAGATTIDITITRPDGAQHPEIEVLDNGVGMSRRELELCLKFGGSSRFDRRESFGRFGMGLPAASLSQARQVEVVAWQDSGRALAVTIDVDAIVAGEPPALRARPTTSRSTPSGCRVTWRTCDRIEYRRLGWLERSLRRDLGRMYRRHLFEGLEVSLNERLLEPEDPMMMSTRINGEAATLAFAPLAYELRTPDGGSGWVHVRFASLPVHRWHHLDNLTKRRFGIVGGGGVSVLRAGREIAHGWHLMGGKRRENYDDWWRCEIEFEPTLDDHFGITINKQGIRPSTELREALEPELESIARMLNSRVRQSFDDVKFEAAAEIACRVAATADPDLPVVRDGRGHGRGPLAYRISTAQLTPDLLFATSLHAGTLEVQLNVDHPAFAALYAPLQALSDGAGAQLRTAVELLLLSMARASLASGEGTNQLLSQWGSTFGRMLQKA
;
A
#
# COMPACT_ATOMS: atom_id res chain seq x y z
N MET A 1 -76.24 -19.08 -0.21
CA MET A 1 -74.91 -19.59 0.12
C MET A 1 -73.96 -19.10 -0.98
N SER A 2 -73.27 -18.02 -0.73
CA SER A 2 -72.34 -17.43 -1.70
C SER A 2 -70.93 -17.61 -1.17
N GLY A 3 -70.21 -18.57 -1.74
CA GLY A 3 -68.79 -18.81 -1.44
C GLY A 3 -67.93 -17.72 -2.05
N ARG A 4 -67.34 -16.85 -1.20
CA ARG A 4 -66.28 -15.95 -1.62
C ARG A 4 -65.01 -16.75 -1.76
N THR A 5 -64.62 -17.09 -2.98
CA THR A 5 -63.27 -17.52 -3.34
C THR A 5 -62.32 -16.37 -3.13
N ASN A 6 -61.48 -16.49 -2.13
CA ASN A 6 -60.40 -15.57 -1.84
C ASN A 6 -59.28 -15.86 -2.87
N THR A 7 -59.32 -15.18 -4.01
CA THR A 7 -58.26 -15.20 -5.01
C THR A 7 -57.07 -14.44 -4.45
N THR A 8 -56.07 -15.16 -3.95
CA THR A 8 -54.74 -14.65 -3.67
C THR A 8 -54.20 -13.98 -4.93
N ARG A 9 -54.19 -12.64 -4.97
CA ARG A 9 -53.42 -11.87 -5.96
C ARG A 9 -51.97 -12.39 -5.90
N ARG A 10 -51.55 -13.15 -6.90
CA ARG A 10 -50.12 -13.29 -7.21
C ARG A 10 -49.65 -11.86 -7.49
N SER A 11 -48.81 -11.35 -6.61
CA SER A 11 -48.12 -10.07 -6.86
C SER A 11 -47.18 -10.31 -8.03
N ASP A 12 -47.31 -9.52 -9.09
CA ASP A 12 -46.34 -9.43 -10.19
C ASP A 12 -45.07 -8.70 -9.69
N GLU A 13 -44.56 -9.10 -8.53
CA GLU A 13 -43.33 -8.55 -7.96
C GLU A 13 -42.14 -9.14 -8.72
N LEU A 14 -41.34 -8.25 -9.32
CA LEU A 14 -40.09 -8.60 -10.03
C LEU A 14 -39.10 -9.33 -9.14
N VAL A 15 -39.22 -9.20 -7.81
CA VAL A 15 -38.29 -9.74 -6.82
C VAL A 15 -39.02 -10.51 -5.73
N VAL A 16 -38.67 -11.78 -5.53
CA VAL A 16 -39.10 -12.57 -4.38
C VAL A 16 -38.20 -12.24 -3.19
N SER A 17 -38.70 -11.45 -2.24
CA SER A 17 -37.92 -10.86 -1.15
C SER A 17 -37.08 -11.89 -0.35
N SER A 18 -37.64 -13.06 -0.01
CA SER A 18 -36.91 -14.10 0.73
C SER A 18 -35.73 -14.69 -0.06
N ASN A 19 -35.91 -14.95 -1.36
CA ASN A 19 -34.86 -15.47 -2.23
C ASN A 19 -33.79 -14.41 -2.52
N PHE A 20 -34.21 -13.17 -2.71
CA PHE A 20 -33.31 -12.06 -2.94
C PHE A 20 -32.39 -11.83 -1.74
N ILE A 21 -32.92 -11.82 -0.51
CA ILE A 21 -32.11 -11.66 0.70
C ILE A 21 -31.14 -12.83 0.87
N ARG A 22 -31.56 -14.07 0.58
CA ARG A 22 -30.64 -15.23 0.60
C ARG A 22 -29.50 -15.05 -0.40
N ALA A 23 -29.81 -14.65 -1.64
CA ALA A 23 -28.81 -14.40 -2.67
C ALA A 23 -27.82 -13.28 -2.27
N VAL A 24 -28.34 -12.17 -1.71
CA VAL A 24 -27.47 -11.09 -1.19
C VAL A 24 -26.56 -11.59 -0.07
N ARG A 25 -27.06 -12.44 0.84
CA ARG A 25 -26.25 -13.02 1.91
C ARG A 25 -25.18 -13.97 1.38
N GLU A 26 -25.44 -14.70 0.30
CA GLU A 26 -24.50 -15.65 -0.32
C GLU A 26 -23.47 -14.98 -1.22
N SER A 27 -23.87 -13.96 -1.96
CA SER A 27 -22.99 -13.18 -2.84
C SER A 27 -22.26 -12.02 -2.15
N GLY A 28 -22.34 -11.95 -0.83
CA GLY A 28 -22.01 -10.83 0.04
C GLY A 28 -20.57 -10.30 -0.05
N TYR A 29 -20.21 -9.50 0.94
CA TYR A 29 -18.89 -8.88 1.04
C TYR A 29 -17.82 -9.93 1.32
N ILE A 30 -16.65 -9.80 0.65
CA ILE A 30 -15.51 -10.74 0.73
C ILE A 30 -14.95 -10.82 2.15
N SER A 31 -15.03 -9.71 2.91
CA SER A 31 -14.53 -9.65 4.28
C SER A 31 -15.39 -8.71 5.14
N LEU A 32 -15.31 -8.90 6.46
CA LEU A 32 -15.95 -7.99 7.40
C LEU A 32 -15.40 -6.55 7.26
N ALA A 33 -14.11 -6.38 6.98
CA ALA A 33 -13.50 -5.07 6.76
C ALA A 33 -14.16 -4.32 5.59
N THR A 34 -14.43 -5.01 4.48
CA THR A 34 -15.10 -4.41 3.32
C THR A 34 -16.58 -4.10 3.59
N ALA A 35 -17.26 -4.90 4.41
CA ALA A 35 -18.62 -4.60 4.83
C ALA A 35 -18.68 -3.39 5.77
N LEU A 36 -17.79 -3.30 6.76
CA LEU A 36 -17.65 -2.14 7.64
C LEU A 36 -17.27 -0.87 6.88
N ALA A 37 -16.46 -1.01 5.84
CA ALA A 37 -16.07 0.12 5.01
C ALA A 37 -17.27 0.82 4.35
N GLU A 38 -18.35 0.11 4.01
CA GLU A 38 -19.58 0.78 3.53
C GLU A 38 -20.25 1.63 4.61
N LEU A 39 -20.18 1.25 5.88
CA LEU A 39 -20.70 2.05 6.98
C LEU A 39 -19.82 3.28 7.21
N ILE A 40 -18.50 3.10 7.22
CA ILE A 40 -17.54 4.19 7.39
C ILE A 40 -17.68 5.19 6.22
N ASP A 41 -17.81 4.74 4.98
CA ASP A 41 -18.04 5.59 3.81
C ASP A 41 -19.32 6.44 3.98
N ASN A 42 -20.41 5.83 4.48
CA ASN A 42 -21.64 6.54 4.72
C ASN A 42 -21.50 7.60 5.83
N SER A 43 -20.74 7.28 6.88
CA SER A 43 -20.42 8.22 7.97
C SER A 43 -19.56 9.39 7.46
N ILE A 44 -18.54 9.14 6.64
CA ILE A 44 -17.72 10.19 5.99
C ILE A 44 -18.62 11.08 5.12
N GLN A 45 -19.53 10.50 4.34
CA GLN A 45 -20.48 11.25 3.51
C GLN A 45 -21.47 12.09 4.33
N ALA A 46 -21.78 11.64 5.55
CA ALA A 46 -22.59 12.39 6.50
C ALA A 46 -21.80 13.49 7.23
N GLY A 47 -20.53 13.71 6.85
CA GLY A 47 -19.65 14.70 7.46
C GLY A 47 -19.20 14.34 8.89
N ALA A 48 -19.16 13.05 9.21
CA ALA A 48 -18.67 12.60 10.49
C ALA A 48 -17.18 12.89 10.63
N THR A 49 -16.76 13.33 11.80
CA THR A 49 -15.36 13.50 12.21
C THR A 49 -14.90 12.40 13.15
N THR A 50 -15.85 11.72 13.81
CA THR A 50 -15.60 10.59 14.70
C THR A 50 -16.50 9.41 14.34
N ILE A 51 -15.92 8.20 14.31
CA ILE A 51 -16.63 6.95 14.02
C ILE A 51 -16.15 5.91 15.03
N ASP A 52 -17.07 5.39 15.84
CA ASP A 52 -16.77 4.39 16.86
C ASP A 52 -17.30 3.03 16.43
N ILE A 53 -16.43 2.04 16.34
CA ILE A 53 -16.77 0.65 16.00
C ILE A 53 -16.60 -0.19 17.26
N THR A 54 -17.66 -0.82 17.70
CA THR A 54 -17.65 -1.73 18.85
C THR A 54 -18.01 -3.14 18.44
N ILE A 55 -17.17 -4.10 18.78
CA ILE A 55 -17.39 -5.53 18.55
C ILE A 55 -17.47 -6.23 19.89
N THR A 56 -18.62 -6.75 20.22
CA THR A 56 -18.87 -7.46 21.48
C THR A 56 -19.43 -8.85 21.22
N ARG A 57 -19.31 -9.71 22.21
CA ARG A 57 -20.06 -10.98 22.23
C ARG A 57 -20.80 -11.03 23.54
N PRO A 58 -22.14 -10.86 23.52
CA PRO A 58 -22.95 -10.98 24.73
C PRO A 58 -22.77 -12.35 25.39
N ASP A 59 -22.89 -12.40 26.73
CA ASP A 59 -22.73 -13.63 27.48
C ASP A 59 -23.71 -14.69 26.99
N GLY A 60 -23.19 -15.90 26.71
CA GLY A 60 -23.96 -17.00 26.15
C GLY A 60 -24.31 -16.91 24.66
N ALA A 61 -23.98 -15.81 23.97
CA ALA A 61 -24.24 -15.68 22.55
C ALA A 61 -23.23 -16.48 21.71
N GLN A 62 -23.73 -17.19 20.69
CA GLN A 62 -22.86 -17.88 19.71
C GLN A 62 -22.16 -16.92 18.77
N HIS A 63 -22.81 -15.81 18.43
CA HIS A 63 -22.36 -14.86 17.42
C HIS A 63 -22.08 -13.50 18.06
N PRO A 64 -21.09 -12.75 17.56
CA PRO A 64 -20.81 -11.39 18.01
C PRO A 64 -21.88 -10.41 17.50
N GLU A 65 -21.91 -9.24 18.14
CA GLU A 65 -22.62 -8.05 17.73
C GLU A 65 -21.62 -6.98 17.34
N ILE A 66 -21.97 -6.15 16.35
CA ILE A 66 -21.16 -5.04 15.88
C ILE A 66 -22.01 -3.78 15.89
N GLU A 67 -21.48 -2.74 16.46
CA GLU A 67 -22.09 -1.41 16.45
C GLU A 67 -21.12 -0.42 15.78
N VAL A 68 -21.63 0.42 14.89
CA VAL A 68 -20.93 1.53 14.29
C VAL A 68 -21.72 2.79 14.61
N LEU A 69 -21.09 3.72 15.31
CA LEU A 69 -21.65 5.00 15.76
C LEU A 69 -20.86 6.12 15.11
N ASP A 70 -21.55 7.10 14.52
CA ASP A 70 -20.94 8.30 13.97
C ASP A 70 -21.58 9.59 14.53
N ASN A 71 -20.85 10.69 14.43
CA ASN A 71 -21.30 12.04 14.80
C ASN A 71 -21.69 12.90 13.60
N GLY A 72 -22.04 12.29 12.47
CA GLY A 72 -22.47 13.00 11.25
C GLY A 72 -23.82 13.71 11.39
N VAL A 73 -24.33 14.26 10.31
CA VAL A 73 -25.60 15.03 10.31
C VAL A 73 -26.85 14.19 10.61
N GLY A 74 -26.72 12.86 10.69
CA GLY A 74 -27.84 11.95 10.89
C GLY A 74 -28.77 11.85 9.68
N MET A 75 -29.98 11.27 9.88
CA MET A 75 -30.98 11.07 8.83
C MET A 75 -32.33 11.62 9.26
N SER A 76 -33.03 12.24 8.29
CA SER A 76 -34.46 12.55 8.44
C SER A 76 -35.28 11.24 8.50
N ARG A 77 -36.54 11.32 8.98
CA ARG A 77 -37.45 10.16 9.00
C ARG A 77 -37.55 9.48 7.62
N ARG A 78 -37.64 10.25 6.55
CA ARG A 78 -37.79 9.74 5.18
C ARG A 78 -36.52 9.01 4.72
N GLU A 79 -35.34 9.56 4.99
CA GLU A 79 -34.06 8.93 4.67
C GLU A 79 -33.87 7.64 5.46
N LEU A 80 -34.19 7.64 6.75
CA LEU A 80 -34.10 6.46 7.61
C LEU A 80 -35.02 5.34 7.13
N GLU A 81 -36.27 5.63 6.72
CA GLU A 81 -37.21 4.62 6.18
C GLU A 81 -36.79 4.07 4.81
N LEU A 82 -35.84 4.71 4.14
CA LEU A 82 -35.26 4.30 2.85
C LEU A 82 -33.90 3.62 3.00
N CYS A 83 -33.14 3.88 4.06
CA CYS A 83 -31.74 3.50 4.17
C CYS A 83 -31.47 1.98 4.12
N LEU A 84 -32.43 1.16 4.55
CA LEU A 84 -32.35 -0.30 4.47
C LEU A 84 -33.10 -0.90 3.26
N LYS A 85 -33.65 -0.08 2.37
CA LYS A 85 -34.25 -0.54 1.12
C LYS A 85 -33.19 -0.61 0.02
N PHE A 86 -33.18 -1.70 -0.72
CA PHE A 86 -32.32 -1.83 -1.90
C PHE A 86 -32.77 -0.84 -2.98
N GLY A 87 -31.83 -0.02 -3.46
CA GLY A 87 -32.12 1.08 -4.39
C GLY A 87 -32.76 2.30 -3.73
N GLY A 88 -32.88 2.35 -2.39
CA GLY A 88 -33.56 3.40 -1.64
C GLY A 88 -32.78 4.72 -1.50
N SER A 89 -31.79 4.99 -2.33
CA SER A 89 -30.96 6.21 -2.24
C SER A 89 -31.71 7.44 -2.75
N SER A 90 -31.75 8.49 -1.95
CA SER A 90 -32.17 9.84 -2.41
C SER A 90 -31.14 10.51 -3.33
N ARG A 91 -29.98 9.88 -3.56
CA ARG A 91 -28.82 10.41 -4.31
C ARG A 91 -28.44 9.53 -5.51
N PHE A 92 -29.37 8.76 -6.04
CA PHE A 92 -29.14 7.76 -7.10
C PHE A 92 -28.41 8.29 -8.35
N ASP A 93 -28.55 9.58 -8.68
CA ASP A 93 -27.96 10.20 -9.87
C ASP A 93 -26.67 11.01 -9.60
N ARG A 94 -26.18 11.08 -8.37
CA ARG A 94 -24.98 11.87 -8.05
C ARG A 94 -23.71 11.01 -8.14
N ARG A 95 -22.94 11.18 -9.25
CA ARG A 95 -21.69 10.43 -9.51
C ARG A 95 -20.56 10.73 -8.50
N GLU A 96 -20.58 11.87 -7.86
CA GLU A 96 -19.55 12.33 -6.92
C GLU A 96 -19.63 11.66 -5.53
N SER A 97 -20.76 10.97 -5.21
CA SER A 97 -20.96 10.38 -3.90
C SER A 97 -20.42 8.93 -3.81
N PHE A 98 -19.92 8.52 -2.64
CA PHE A 98 -19.54 7.13 -2.36
C PHE A 98 -20.73 6.14 -2.47
N GLY A 99 -21.98 6.59 -2.31
CA GLY A 99 -23.20 5.79 -2.24
C GLY A 99 -24.12 5.83 -3.48
N ARG A 100 -23.56 5.77 -4.70
CA ARG A 100 -24.28 5.92 -5.97
C ARG A 100 -25.52 5.03 -6.13
N PHE A 101 -25.49 3.79 -5.67
CA PHE A 101 -26.49 2.78 -5.99
C PHE A 101 -27.58 2.58 -4.92
N GLY A 102 -27.44 3.17 -3.73
CA GLY A 102 -28.39 2.95 -2.62
C GLY A 102 -28.49 1.49 -2.16
N MET A 103 -27.45 0.70 -2.39
CA MET A 103 -27.40 -0.73 -2.07
C MET A 103 -26.36 -1.07 -1.00
N GLY A 104 -25.39 -0.18 -0.72
CA GLY A 104 -24.25 -0.46 0.14
C GLY A 104 -24.65 -0.84 1.55
N LEU A 105 -25.38 0.02 2.25
CA LEU A 105 -25.80 -0.22 3.63
C LEU A 105 -26.64 -1.52 3.81
N PRO A 106 -27.73 -1.76 3.06
CA PRO A 106 -28.49 -2.99 3.21
C PRO A 106 -27.68 -4.23 2.80
N ALA A 107 -26.91 -4.18 1.70
CA ALA A 107 -26.11 -5.33 1.25
C ALA A 107 -24.99 -5.67 2.23
N ALA A 108 -24.23 -4.68 2.71
CA ALA A 108 -23.18 -4.89 3.70
C ALA A 108 -23.75 -5.48 4.99
N SER A 109 -24.82 -4.87 5.52
CA SER A 109 -25.43 -5.28 6.78
C SER A 109 -26.01 -6.70 6.72
N LEU A 110 -26.83 -7.00 5.70
CA LEU A 110 -27.46 -8.29 5.54
C LEU A 110 -26.48 -9.41 5.18
N SER A 111 -25.34 -9.08 4.57
CA SER A 111 -24.29 -10.07 4.31
C SER A 111 -23.61 -10.57 5.59
N GLN A 112 -23.64 -9.80 6.67
CA GLN A 112 -22.91 -10.10 7.92
C GLN A 112 -23.84 -10.54 9.06
N ALA A 113 -25.03 -9.96 9.17
CA ALA A 113 -25.92 -10.10 10.32
C ALA A 113 -27.31 -10.61 9.96
N ARG A 114 -27.99 -11.23 10.92
CA ARG A 114 -29.39 -11.64 10.80
C ARG A 114 -30.36 -10.53 11.21
N GLN A 115 -29.94 -9.67 12.13
CA GLN A 115 -30.72 -8.51 12.55
C GLN A 115 -29.91 -7.24 12.40
N VAL A 116 -30.53 -6.21 11.82
CA VAL A 116 -29.93 -4.90 11.58
C VAL A 116 -30.85 -3.84 12.14
N GLU A 117 -30.32 -2.99 13.02
CA GLU A 117 -30.99 -1.80 13.52
C GLU A 117 -30.21 -0.58 13.10
N VAL A 118 -30.89 0.42 12.56
CA VAL A 118 -30.35 1.74 12.26
C VAL A 118 -31.11 2.77 13.09
N VAL A 119 -30.38 3.51 13.92
CA VAL A 119 -30.88 4.63 14.71
C VAL A 119 -30.22 5.90 14.21
N ALA A 120 -31.04 6.92 13.91
CA ALA A 120 -30.53 8.20 13.48
C ALA A 120 -31.23 9.36 14.20
N TRP A 121 -30.52 10.46 14.39
CA TRP A 121 -31.01 11.68 14.99
C TRP A 121 -30.34 12.90 14.37
N GLN A 122 -31.07 14.00 14.31
CA GLN A 122 -30.62 15.30 13.87
C GLN A 122 -30.75 16.30 15.02
N ASP A 123 -30.09 17.45 14.94
CA ASP A 123 -30.07 18.49 15.96
C ASP A 123 -31.42 18.66 16.66
N SER A 124 -31.45 18.57 17.97
CA SER A 124 -32.65 18.70 18.83
C SER A 124 -33.80 17.73 18.56
N GLY A 125 -33.72 16.89 17.53
CA GLY A 125 -34.76 15.90 17.17
C GLY A 125 -34.76 14.67 18.10
N ARG A 126 -35.90 13.96 18.13
CA ARG A 126 -35.98 12.63 18.74
C ARG A 126 -35.27 11.62 17.88
N ALA A 127 -34.48 10.73 18.50
CA ALA A 127 -33.90 9.60 17.80
C ALA A 127 -35.01 8.69 17.24
N LEU A 128 -34.81 8.23 16.01
CA LEU A 128 -35.70 7.32 15.29
C LEU A 128 -34.95 6.04 14.95
N ALA A 129 -35.61 4.90 14.99
CA ALA A 129 -35.05 3.59 14.66
C ALA A 129 -35.85 2.88 13.57
N VAL A 130 -35.13 2.18 12.69
CA VAL A 130 -35.69 1.16 11.78
C VAL A 130 -34.94 -0.15 11.99
N THR A 131 -35.64 -1.27 11.83
CA THR A 131 -35.06 -2.60 12.04
C THR A 131 -35.44 -3.52 10.90
N ILE A 132 -34.50 -4.37 10.48
CA ILE A 132 -34.75 -5.47 9.58
C ILE A 132 -34.34 -6.79 10.26
N ASP A 133 -35.19 -7.80 10.14
CA ASP A 133 -34.94 -9.16 10.64
C ASP A 133 -35.02 -10.13 9.45
N VAL A 134 -33.89 -10.80 9.18
CA VAL A 134 -33.76 -11.75 8.07
C VAL A 134 -34.65 -12.97 8.29
N ASP A 135 -34.73 -13.46 9.53
CA ASP A 135 -35.48 -14.68 9.83
C ASP A 135 -36.98 -14.42 9.66
N ALA A 136 -37.49 -13.28 10.10
CA ALA A 136 -38.87 -12.83 9.87
C ALA A 136 -39.19 -12.72 8.35
N ILE A 137 -38.32 -12.13 7.56
CA ILE A 137 -38.54 -12.00 6.12
C ILE A 137 -38.52 -13.38 5.43
N VAL A 138 -37.60 -14.25 5.82
CA VAL A 138 -37.54 -15.62 5.28
C VAL A 138 -38.78 -16.41 5.67
N ALA A 139 -39.39 -16.14 6.83
CA ALA A 139 -40.67 -16.71 7.26
C ALA A 139 -41.90 -16.12 6.53
N GLY A 140 -41.68 -15.10 5.68
CA GLY A 140 -42.75 -14.47 4.87
C GLY A 140 -43.37 -13.24 5.51
N GLU A 141 -42.79 -12.72 6.59
CA GLU A 141 -43.23 -11.48 7.21
C GLU A 141 -42.76 -10.26 6.39
N PRO A 142 -43.62 -9.27 6.17
CA PRO A 142 -43.21 -8.06 5.45
C PRO A 142 -42.19 -7.24 6.30
N PRO A 143 -41.10 -6.70 5.70
CA PRO A 143 -40.14 -5.89 6.45
C PRO A 143 -40.78 -4.63 7.02
N ALA A 144 -40.68 -4.42 8.33
CA ALA A 144 -41.26 -3.29 9.03
C ALA A 144 -40.33 -2.08 9.00
N LEU A 145 -40.12 -1.46 7.84
CA LEU A 145 -39.21 -0.31 7.65
C LEU A 145 -39.85 1.04 8.00
N ARG A 146 -40.77 1.09 8.98
CA ARG A 146 -41.32 2.34 9.51
C ARG A 146 -40.51 2.82 10.70
N ALA A 147 -40.07 4.08 10.65
CA ALA A 147 -39.31 4.69 11.72
C ALA A 147 -40.12 4.83 13.02
N ARG A 148 -39.56 4.29 14.11
CA ARG A 148 -40.15 4.33 15.46
C ARG A 148 -39.32 5.21 16.36
N PRO A 149 -39.94 6.04 17.25
CA PRO A 149 -39.17 6.81 18.23
C PRO A 149 -38.34 5.94 19.15
N THR A 150 -37.13 6.40 19.45
CA THR A 150 -36.24 5.80 20.44
C THR A 150 -35.58 6.89 21.28
N THR A 151 -35.02 6.54 22.44
CA THR A 151 -34.34 7.49 23.34
C THR A 151 -32.81 7.39 23.29
N SER A 152 -32.28 6.41 22.55
CA SER A 152 -30.84 6.16 22.52
C SER A 152 -30.12 7.13 21.57
N ARG A 153 -29.36 8.07 22.14
CA ARG A 153 -28.44 8.95 21.42
C ARG A 153 -27.28 9.34 22.33
N SER A 154 -26.10 9.47 21.78
CA SER A 154 -24.86 9.83 22.50
C SER A 154 -24.22 11.16 22.06
N THR A 155 -24.58 11.65 20.86
CA THR A 155 -24.05 12.90 20.25
C THR A 155 -25.21 13.82 19.88
N PRO A 156 -24.97 15.13 19.61
CA PRO A 156 -26.04 16.07 19.17
C PRO A 156 -26.76 15.61 17.89
N SER A 157 -26.02 15.08 16.93
CA SER A 157 -26.53 14.42 15.71
C SER A 157 -25.70 13.19 15.42
N GLY A 158 -26.19 12.28 14.61
CA GLY A 158 -25.44 11.09 14.20
C GLY A 158 -26.29 9.93 13.76
N CYS A 159 -25.60 8.83 13.49
CA CYS A 159 -26.20 7.56 13.14
C CYS A 159 -25.53 6.42 13.90
N ARG A 160 -26.32 5.43 14.30
CA ARG A 160 -25.86 4.19 14.88
C ARG A 160 -26.42 3.02 14.11
N VAL A 161 -25.55 2.18 13.59
CA VAL A 161 -25.89 0.93 12.93
C VAL A 161 -25.46 -0.23 13.81
N THR A 162 -26.41 -1.08 14.21
CA THR A 162 -26.15 -2.24 15.05
C THR A 162 -26.46 -3.52 14.27
N TRP A 163 -25.49 -4.39 14.14
CA TRP A 163 -25.57 -5.72 13.56
C TRP A 163 -25.64 -6.75 14.69
N ARG A 164 -26.74 -7.46 14.81
CA ARG A 164 -26.91 -8.53 15.79
C ARG A 164 -26.90 -9.88 15.12
N THR A 165 -26.45 -10.90 15.85
CA THR A 165 -26.30 -12.27 15.33
C THR A 165 -25.47 -12.29 14.05
N CYS A 166 -24.20 -11.85 14.16
CA CYS A 166 -23.29 -11.84 13.03
C CYS A 166 -22.78 -13.26 12.75
N ASP A 167 -23.58 -14.04 12.02
CA ASP A 167 -23.38 -15.47 11.77
C ASP A 167 -22.38 -15.78 10.63
N ARG A 168 -21.86 -14.74 9.95
CA ARG A 168 -20.96 -14.86 8.79
C ARG A 168 -19.53 -14.40 9.06
N ILE A 169 -19.18 -14.17 10.33
CA ILE A 169 -17.83 -13.76 10.72
C ILE A 169 -16.94 -15.00 10.80
N GLU A 170 -15.88 -15.03 9.97
CA GLU A 170 -14.96 -16.17 9.86
C GLU A 170 -14.12 -16.42 11.12
N TYR A 171 -13.88 -15.39 11.94
CA TYR A 171 -12.97 -15.46 13.08
C TYR A 171 -13.68 -15.90 14.37
N ARG A 172 -13.31 -17.04 14.91
CA ARG A 172 -13.82 -17.50 16.21
C ARG A 172 -13.28 -16.70 17.41
N ARG A 173 -12.08 -16.09 17.28
CA ARG A 173 -11.41 -15.33 18.33
C ARG A 173 -11.47 -13.84 18.02
N LEU A 174 -12.19 -13.06 18.85
CA LEU A 174 -12.35 -11.60 18.65
C LEU A 174 -11.02 -10.84 18.56
N GLY A 175 -10.02 -11.23 19.35
CA GLY A 175 -8.72 -10.55 19.30
C GLY A 175 -7.94 -10.74 17.98
N TRP A 176 -8.20 -11.82 17.22
CA TRP A 176 -7.66 -11.98 15.86
C TRP A 176 -8.42 -11.12 14.86
N LEU A 177 -9.72 -11.10 14.98
CA LEU A 177 -10.61 -10.26 14.19
C LEU A 177 -10.24 -8.79 14.35
N GLU A 178 -10.10 -8.33 15.58
CA GLU A 178 -9.73 -6.93 15.90
C GLU A 178 -8.39 -6.53 15.27
N ARG A 179 -7.36 -7.37 15.39
CA ARG A 179 -6.05 -7.10 14.76
C ARG A 179 -6.12 -7.01 13.23
N SER A 180 -6.89 -7.92 12.61
CA SER A 180 -7.08 -7.89 11.16
C SER A 180 -7.81 -6.62 10.72
N LEU A 181 -8.89 -6.28 11.41
CA LEU A 181 -9.68 -5.08 11.09
C LEU A 181 -8.87 -3.80 11.28
N ARG A 182 -8.08 -3.67 12.36
CA ARG A 182 -7.22 -2.50 12.57
C ARG A 182 -6.28 -2.28 11.40
N ARG A 183 -5.60 -3.33 10.96
CA ARG A 183 -4.69 -3.26 9.82
C ARG A 183 -5.44 -2.93 8.53
N ASP A 184 -6.53 -3.64 8.24
CA ASP A 184 -7.23 -3.50 6.96
C ASP A 184 -7.94 -2.14 6.85
N LEU A 185 -8.64 -1.70 7.91
CA LEU A 185 -9.29 -0.39 7.95
C LEU A 185 -8.27 0.76 8.04
N GLY A 186 -7.20 0.61 8.84
CA GLY A 186 -6.09 1.57 8.90
C GLY A 186 -5.45 1.81 7.53
N ARG A 187 -5.32 0.74 6.72
CA ARG A 187 -4.84 0.84 5.34
C ARG A 187 -5.87 1.48 4.41
N MET A 188 -7.13 1.01 4.46
CA MET A 188 -8.19 1.50 3.58
C MET A 188 -8.43 3.00 3.75
N TYR A 189 -8.41 3.48 4.98
CA TYR A 189 -8.73 4.86 5.31
C TYR A 189 -7.52 5.71 5.68
N ARG A 190 -6.28 5.26 5.40
CA ARG A 190 -5.06 5.95 5.78
C ARG A 190 -5.03 7.45 5.45
N ARG A 191 -5.58 7.85 4.29
CA ARG A 191 -5.65 9.25 3.87
C ARG A 191 -6.57 10.05 4.77
N HIS A 192 -7.79 9.57 4.99
CA HIS A 192 -8.77 10.22 5.86
C HIS A 192 -8.29 10.30 7.32
N LEU A 193 -7.61 9.24 7.81
CA LEU A 193 -7.01 9.24 9.15
C LEU A 193 -5.88 10.28 9.26
N PHE A 194 -5.03 10.43 8.24
CA PHE A 194 -4.02 11.50 8.19
C PHE A 194 -4.64 12.90 8.10
N GLU A 195 -5.81 13.04 7.48
CA GLU A 195 -6.57 14.29 7.34
C GLU A 195 -7.38 14.64 8.59
N GLY A 196 -7.35 13.78 9.62
CA GLY A 196 -7.94 14.07 10.94
C GLY A 196 -9.27 13.36 11.21
N LEU A 197 -9.71 12.41 10.37
CA LEU A 197 -10.81 11.52 10.70
C LEU A 197 -10.40 10.61 11.87
N GLU A 198 -11.17 10.59 12.94
CA GLU A 198 -10.97 9.69 14.07
C GLU A 198 -11.88 8.47 13.91
N VAL A 199 -11.28 7.29 13.76
CA VAL A 199 -12.01 6.02 13.77
C VAL A 199 -11.49 5.19 14.93
N SER A 200 -12.37 4.77 15.84
CA SER A 200 -12.03 3.86 16.93
C SER A 200 -12.55 2.44 16.67
N LEU A 201 -11.82 1.45 17.15
CA LEU A 201 -12.26 0.07 17.22
C LEU A 201 -12.06 -0.45 18.64
N ASN A 202 -13.16 -0.77 19.35
CA ASN A 202 -13.15 -1.12 20.76
C ASN A 202 -12.34 -0.10 21.58
N GLU A 203 -12.76 1.17 21.53
CA GLU A 203 -12.19 2.32 22.27
C GLU A 203 -10.74 2.68 21.93
N ARG A 204 -10.13 2.03 20.92
CA ARG A 204 -8.78 2.35 20.49
C ARG A 204 -8.82 2.94 19.09
N LEU A 205 -8.20 4.10 18.91
CA LEU A 205 -8.06 4.72 17.59
C LEU A 205 -7.34 3.81 16.60
N LEU A 206 -7.78 3.85 15.35
CA LEU A 206 -7.07 3.22 14.24
C LEU A 206 -5.84 4.09 13.89
N GLU A 207 -4.73 3.41 13.65
CA GLU A 207 -3.53 4.04 13.12
C GLU A 207 -3.50 3.90 11.59
N PRO A 208 -3.09 4.93 10.85
CA PRO A 208 -2.96 4.84 9.41
C PRO A 208 -1.83 3.88 9.05
N GLU A 209 -2.14 2.85 8.27
CA GLU A 209 -1.19 1.88 7.73
C GLU A 209 -0.73 2.33 6.34
N ASP A 210 0.55 2.65 6.19
CA ASP A 210 1.12 3.14 4.94
C ASP A 210 1.74 2.03 4.09
N PRO A 211 1.06 1.52 3.03
CA PRO A 211 1.62 0.49 2.15
C PRO A 211 2.84 0.98 1.37
N MET A 212 3.00 2.30 1.17
CA MET A 212 4.15 2.90 0.52
C MET A 212 5.41 2.89 1.40
N MET A 213 5.25 2.63 2.71
CA MET A 213 6.32 2.61 3.73
C MET A 213 7.13 3.91 3.82
N MET A 214 6.55 5.03 3.39
CA MET A 214 7.21 6.34 3.42
C MET A 214 7.12 7.00 4.80
N SER A 215 6.08 6.69 5.57
CA SER A 215 5.92 7.11 6.97
C SER A 215 6.47 6.09 7.97
N THR A 216 6.62 4.82 7.56
CA THR A 216 7.11 3.73 8.41
C THR A 216 8.63 3.75 8.49
N ARG A 217 9.17 3.95 9.71
CA ARG A 217 10.62 3.94 9.94
C ARG A 217 11.09 2.61 10.54
N ILE A 218 12.07 1.99 9.88
CA ILE A 218 12.76 0.79 10.38
C ILE A 218 14.24 1.14 10.52
N ASN A 219 14.76 1.10 11.74
CA ASN A 219 16.12 1.52 12.06
C ASN A 219 16.46 2.94 11.58
N GLY A 220 15.47 3.87 11.67
CA GLY A 220 15.61 5.26 11.25
C GLY A 220 15.38 5.53 9.77
N GLU A 221 15.34 4.50 8.94
CA GLU A 221 15.15 4.59 7.48
C GLU A 221 13.69 4.34 7.08
N ALA A 222 13.26 4.98 5.99
CA ALA A 222 11.94 4.81 5.39
C ALA A 222 12.08 4.66 3.87
N ALA A 223 11.02 4.20 3.20
CA ALA A 223 10.96 4.24 1.74
C ALA A 223 10.92 5.68 1.24
N THR A 224 11.43 5.89 0.03
CA THR A 224 11.43 7.19 -0.63
C THR A 224 10.75 7.10 -2.00
N LEU A 225 10.24 8.23 -2.51
CA LEU A 225 9.75 8.26 -3.88
C LEU A 225 10.87 7.85 -4.85
N ALA A 226 10.56 6.93 -5.76
CA ALA A 226 11.50 6.46 -6.76
C ALA A 226 11.80 7.54 -7.82
N PHE A 227 10.81 8.40 -8.07
CA PHE A 227 10.84 9.58 -8.97
C PHE A 227 9.59 10.45 -8.71
N ALA A 228 9.45 11.57 -9.43
CA ALA A 228 8.27 12.43 -9.32
C ALA A 228 6.98 11.67 -9.66
N PRO A 229 5.86 11.96 -8.97
CA PRO A 229 4.57 11.35 -9.28
C PRO A 229 4.16 11.56 -10.75
N LEU A 230 3.56 10.52 -11.33
CA LEU A 230 2.99 10.59 -12.68
C LEU A 230 1.53 11.03 -12.58
N ALA A 231 1.05 11.77 -13.57
CA ALA A 231 -0.33 12.21 -13.69
C ALA A 231 -0.86 11.97 -15.10
N TYR A 232 -2.01 11.33 -15.21
CA TYR A 232 -2.66 11.02 -16.47
C TYR A 232 -4.06 11.63 -16.47
N GLU A 233 -4.39 12.38 -17.51
CA GLU A 233 -5.75 12.85 -17.75
C GLU A 233 -6.44 11.89 -18.70
N LEU A 234 -7.55 11.30 -18.26
CA LEU A 234 -8.34 10.36 -19.04
C LEU A 234 -9.70 10.99 -19.38
N ARG A 235 -10.15 10.80 -20.62
CA ARG A 235 -11.47 11.25 -21.06
C ARG A 235 -12.55 10.27 -20.59
N THR A 236 -13.67 10.81 -20.11
CA THR A 236 -14.83 9.99 -19.75
C THR A 236 -15.77 9.83 -20.93
N PRO A 237 -16.59 8.76 -20.99
CA PRO A 237 -17.52 8.51 -22.10
C PRO A 237 -18.57 9.62 -22.31
N ASP A 238 -18.87 10.42 -21.29
CA ASP A 238 -19.79 11.56 -21.32
C ASP A 238 -19.13 12.88 -21.76
N GLY A 239 -17.85 12.84 -22.18
CA GLY A 239 -17.11 13.97 -22.73
C GLY A 239 -16.40 14.83 -21.68
N GLY A 240 -16.42 14.42 -20.40
CA GLY A 240 -15.61 15.01 -19.33
C GLY A 240 -14.18 14.45 -19.30
N SER A 241 -13.42 14.78 -18.27
CA SER A 241 -12.11 14.17 -17.97
C SER A 241 -11.96 13.93 -16.47
N GLY A 242 -11.00 13.08 -16.11
CA GLY A 242 -10.61 12.82 -14.74
C GLY A 242 -9.13 12.48 -14.66
N TRP A 243 -8.56 12.64 -13.47
CA TRP A 243 -7.15 12.44 -13.23
C TRP A 243 -6.85 11.10 -12.56
N VAL A 244 -5.73 10.50 -13.01
CA VAL A 244 -5.10 9.34 -12.36
C VAL A 244 -3.71 9.76 -11.93
N HIS A 245 -3.41 9.65 -10.65
CA HIS A 245 -2.09 9.91 -10.09
C HIS A 245 -1.42 8.59 -9.72
N VAL A 246 -0.17 8.41 -10.16
CA VAL A 246 0.60 7.21 -9.86
C VAL A 246 1.89 7.57 -9.15
N ARG A 247 2.15 6.91 -8.04
CA ARG A 247 3.38 7.09 -7.25
C ARG A 247 4.09 5.76 -7.08
N PHE A 248 5.41 5.79 -7.21
CA PHE A 248 6.26 4.65 -6.87
C PHE A 248 7.20 5.01 -5.74
N ALA A 249 7.39 4.11 -4.79
CA ALA A 249 8.37 4.24 -3.73
C ALA A 249 9.37 3.09 -3.79
N SER A 250 10.64 3.40 -3.53
CA SER A 250 11.72 2.43 -3.41
C SER A 250 12.06 2.19 -1.95
N LEU A 251 12.20 0.94 -1.55
CA LEU A 251 12.65 0.55 -0.22
C LEU A 251 14.18 0.53 -0.18
N PRO A 252 14.81 0.95 0.95
CA PRO A 252 16.26 1.04 1.07
C PRO A 252 16.90 -0.36 1.22
N VAL A 253 17.17 -1.01 0.09
CA VAL A 253 17.74 -2.39 0.04
C VAL A 253 19.00 -2.50 0.88
N HIS A 254 19.94 -1.56 0.71
CA HIS A 254 21.23 -1.55 1.41
C HIS A 254 21.12 -1.40 2.94
N ARG A 255 19.98 -0.91 3.45
CA ARG A 255 19.69 -0.77 4.89
C ARG A 255 18.88 -1.92 5.45
N TRP A 256 18.01 -2.54 4.63
CA TRP A 256 17.05 -3.53 5.11
C TRP A 256 17.32 -4.96 4.64
N HIS A 257 18.29 -5.17 3.73
CA HIS A 257 18.60 -6.51 3.21
C HIS A 257 19.00 -7.51 4.32
N HIS A 258 19.70 -7.04 5.36
CA HIS A 258 20.20 -7.86 6.46
C HIS A 258 19.13 -8.24 7.50
N LEU A 259 17.95 -7.61 7.46
CA LEU A 259 16.86 -7.97 8.37
C LEU A 259 16.45 -9.43 8.15
N ASP A 260 16.11 -10.14 9.22
CA ASP A 260 15.61 -11.51 9.14
C ASP A 260 14.25 -11.58 8.44
N ASN A 261 13.88 -12.76 7.93
CA ASN A 261 12.66 -12.95 7.16
C ASN A 261 11.38 -12.72 7.99
N LEU A 262 11.40 -12.98 9.30
CA LEU A 262 10.25 -12.74 10.16
C LEU A 262 10.00 -11.23 10.30
N THR A 263 11.06 -10.47 10.54
CA THR A 263 11.03 -9.01 10.60
C THR A 263 10.58 -8.41 9.26
N LYS A 264 11.15 -8.88 8.13
CA LYS A 264 10.72 -8.43 6.79
C LYS A 264 9.23 -8.67 6.54
N ARG A 265 8.71 -9.83 6.93
CA ARG A 265 7.28 -10.14 6.80
C ARG A 265 6.42 -9.32 7.76
N ARG A 266 6.87 -9.14 9.00
CA ARG A 266 6.16 -8.34 10.01
C ARG A 266 5.95 -6.90 9.56
N PHE A 267 6.96 -6.29 8.96
CA PHE A 267 6.89 -4.92 8.44
C PHE A 267 6.33 -4.83 7.00
N GLY A 268 5.98 -5.96 6.39
CA GLY A 268 5.46 -5.97 5.02
C GLY A 268 6.50 -5.67 3.94
N ILE A 269 7.80 -5.79 4.23
CA ILE A 269 8.85 -5.70 3.20
C ILE A 269 8.66 -6.87 2.23
N VAL A 270 8.63 -8.09 2.75
CA VAL A 270 8.35 -9.32 1.98
C VAL A 270 6.86 -9.63 2.03
N GLY A 271 6.27 -9.83 0.87
CA GLY A 271 4.84 -10.11 0.71
C GLY A 271 3.95 -8.86 0.69
N GLY A 272 4.47 -7.67 0.99
CA GLY A 272 3.72 -6.42 0.91
C GLY A 272 3.85 -5.68 -0.43
N GLY A 273 4.65 -6.22 -1.37
CA GLY A 273 4.76 -5.67 -2.72
C GLY A 273 3.45 -5.76 -3.49
N GLY A 274 3.15 -4.74 -4.27
CA GLY A 274 1.93 -4.66 -5.06
C GLY A 274 1.52 -3.23 -5.36
N VAL A 275 0.33 -3.12 -5.96
CA VAL A 275 -0.30 -1.85 -6.32
C VAL A 275 -1.47 -1.59 -5.38
N SER A 276 -1.44 -0.48 -4.69
CA SER A 276 -2.56 0.05 -3.91
C SER A 276 -3.39 0.96 -4.80
N VAL A 277 -4.68 0.69 -4.98
CA VAL A 277 -5.58 1.48 -5.82
C VAL A 277 -6.56 2.23 -4.94
N LEU A 278 -6.51 3.57 -5.01
CA LEU A 278 -7.34 4.48 -4.23
C LEU A 278 -8.36 5.17 -5.11
N ARG A 279 -9.56 5.33 -4.59
CA ARG A 279 -10.63 6.15 -5.13
C ARG A 279 -10.96 7.25 -4.14
N ALA A 280 -10.72 8.50 -4.50
CA ALA A 280 -10.97 9.65 -3.62
C ALA A 280 -10.42 9.43 -2.19
N GLY A 281 -9.13 9.06 -2.07
CA GLY A 281 -8.45 8.86 -0.79
C GLY A 281 -8.71 7.51 -0.10
N ARG A 282 -9.73 6.72 -0.52
CA ARG A 282 -10.01 5.39 0.02
C ARG A 282 -9.37 4.29 -0.82
N GLU A 283 -8.62 3.37 -0.21
CA GLU A 283 -8.14 2.17 -0.90
C GLU A 283 -9.29 1.19 -1.17
N ILE A 284 -9.46 0.83 -2.44
CA ILE A 284 -10.50 -0.09 -2.91
C ILE A 284 -9.95 -1.43 -3.40
N ALA A 285 -8.66 -1.48 -3.75
CA ALA A 285 -7.99 -2.70 -4.16
C ALA A 285 -6.50 -2.64 -3.79
N HIS A 286 -5.95 -3.81 -3.45
CA HIS A 286 -4.53 -4.00 -3.25
C HIS A 286 -4.13 -5.35 -3.84
N GLY A 287 -3.07 -5.36 -4.63
CA GLY A 287 -2.58 -6.57 -5.28
C GLY A 287 -1.79 -6.28 -6.56
N TRP A 288 -1.72 -7.25 -7.45
CA TRP A 288 -1.00 -7.12 -8.70
C TRP A 288 -1.94 -6.60 -9.80
N HIS A 289 -2.18 -5.28 -9.81
CA HIS A 289 -3.10 -4.61 -10.72
C HIS A 289 -2.36 -3.73 -11.73
N LEU A 290 -2.85 -3.66 -12.97
CA LEU A 290 -2.35 -2.76 -14.02
C LEU A 290 -0.84 -2.91 -14.31
N MET A 291 -0.30 -4.13 -14.17
CA MET A 291 1.11 -4.44 -14.44
C MET A 291 1.31 -5.19 -15.76
N GLY A 292 0.32 -5.15 -16.66
CA GLY A 292 0.38 -5.79 -17.97
C GLY A 292 0.71 -7.28 -17.90
N GLY A 293 1.62 -7.73 -18.77
CA GLY A 293 2.12 -9.09 -18.80
C GLY A 293 3.23 -9.41 -17.80
N LYS A 294 3.69 -8.45 -17.02
CA LYS A 294 4.78 -8.67 -16.06
C LYS A 294 4.36 -9.62 -14.95
N ARG A 295 5.05 -10.74 -14.84
CA ARG A 295 4.90 -11.67 -13.71
C ARG A 295 5.57 -11.10 -12.47
N ARG A 296 5.00 -11.41 -11.30
CA ARG A 296 5.57 -11.02 -10.01
C ARG A 296 6.87 -11.79 -9.73
N GLU A 297 7.89 -11.07 -9.28
CA GLU A 297 9.22 -11.54 -8.90
C GLU A 297 9.53 -11.16 -7.45
N ASN A 298 10.55 -11.76 -6.85
CA ASN A 298 10.97 -11.42 -5.47
C ASN A 298 11.47 -9.97 -5.34
N TYR A 299 11.96 -9.39 -6.41
CA TYR A 299 12.42 -7.99 -6.44
C TYR A 299 11.26 -6.99 -6.33
N ASP A 300 10.03 -7.39 -6.71
CA ASP A 300 8.85 -6.56 -6.58
C ASP A 300 8.47 -6.27 -5.11
N ASP A 301 9.00 -7.03 -4.18
CA ASP A 301 8.85 -6.78 -2.74
C ASP A 301 9.67 -5.56 -2.24
N TRP A 302 10.54 -4.97 -3.07
CA TRP A 302 11.41 -3.86 -2.71
C TRP A 302 11.01 -2.51 -3.30
N TRP A 303 9.84 -2.43 -3.89
CA TRP A 303 9.21 -1.19 -4.30
C TRP A 303 7.69 -1.24 -4.04
N ARG A 304 7.05 -0.09 -4.07
CA ARG A 304 5.61 0.07 -3.87
C ARG A 304 5.04 0.92 -4.98
N CYS A 305 3.76 0.68 -5.30
CA CYS A 305 2.99 1.47 -6.25
C CYS A 305 1.65 1.86 -5.63
N GLU A 306 1.27 3.12 -5.80
CA GLU A 306 -0.05 3.64 -5.44
C GLU A 306 -0.64 4.33 -6.65
N ILE A 307 -1.86 3.95 -7.01
CA ILE A 307 -2.65 4.55 -8.08
C ILE A 307 -3.88 5.18 -7.42
N GLU A 308 -4.03 6.49 -7.55
CA GLU A 308 -5.18 7.22 -7.06
C GLU A 308 -5.94 7.84 -8.23
N PHE A 309 -7.26 7.66 -8.26
CA PHE A 309 -8.11 8.19 -9.32
C PHE A 309 -9.38 8.87 -8.80
N GLU A 310 -9.89 9.79 -9.61
CA GLU A 310 -11.12 10.53 -9.33
C GLU A 310 -12.37 9.68 -9.58
N PRO A 311 -13.46 9.90 -8.81
CA PRO A 311 -14.74 9.17 -8.97
C PRO A 311 -15.36 9.24 -10.36
N THR A 312 -15.03 10.25 -11.14
CA THR A 312 -15.46 10.42 -12.55
C THR A 312 -14.97 9.26 -13.43
N LEU A 313 -13.90 8.58 -13.03
CA LEU A 313 -13.28 7.45 -13.75
C LEU A 313 -13.76 6.07 -13.26
N ASP A 314 -14.81 5.98 -12.45
CA ASP A 314 -15.36 4.71 -11.94
C ASP A 314 -15.63 3.69 -13.04
N ASP A 315 -16.14 4.14 -14.19
CA ASP A 315 -16.45 3.27 -15.33
C ASP A 315 -15.19 2.70 -15.97
N HIS A 316 -14.09 3.47 -16.05
CA HIS A 316 -12.79 3.01 -16.55
C HIS A 316 -12.12 1.98 -15.62
N PHE A 317 -12.21 2.21 -14.32
CA PHE A 317 -11.69 1.27 -13.32
C PHE A 317 -12.62 0.08 -13.08
N GLY A 318 -13.84 0.11 -13.66
CA GLY A 318 -14.83 -0.97 -13.53
C GLY A 318 -15.18 -1.26 -12.09
N ILE A 319 -15.49 -0.18 -11.33
CA ILE A 319 -15.81 -0.28 -9.92
C ILE A 319 -17.10 -1.08 -9.73
N THR A 320 -17.02 -2.16 -8.98
CA THR A 320 -18.18 -2.98 -8.62
C THR A 320 -19.09 -2.24 -7.61
N ILE A 321 -20.38 -2.60 -7.57
CA ILE A 321 -21.35 -2.04 -6.63
C ILE A 321 -20.86 -2.11 -5.18
N ASN A 322 -20.12 -3.16 -4.86
CA ASN A 322 -19.58 -3.41 -3.51
C ASN A 322 -18.20 -2.76 -3.29
N LYS A 323 -17.66 -2.03 -4.29
CA LYS A 323 -16.30 -1.43 -4.24
C LYS A 323 -15.20 -2.43 -3.78
N GLN A 324 -15.32 -3.71 -4.15
CA GLN A 324 -14.43 -4.79 -3.75
C GLN A 324 -13.51 -5.19 -4.91
N GLY A 325 -12.65 -4.26 -5.30
CA GLY A 325 -11.72 -4.49 -6.39
C GLY A 325 -12.05 -3.68 -7.64
N ILE A 326 -11.18 -3.82 -8.61
CA ILE A 326 -11.26 -3.12 -9.90
C ILE A 326 -11.36 -4.13 -11.04
N ARG A 327 -12.05 -3.73 -12.09
CA ARG A 327 -12.09 -4.41 -13.40
C ARG A 327 -11.76 -3.39 -14.49
N PRO A 328 -10.48 -3.06 -14.66
CA PRO A 328 -10.06 -2.01 -15.59
C PRO A 328 -10.56 -2.26 -17.01
N SER A 329 -11.10 -1.23 -17.65
CA SER A 329 -11.49 -1.26 -19.06
C SER A 329 -10.29 -1.50 -19.96
N THR A 330 -10.53 -1.90 -21.19
CA THR A 330 -9.44 -2.12 -22.18
C THR A 330 -8.69 -0.82 -22.44
N GLU A 331 -9.41 0.30 -22.57
CA GLU A 331 -8.83 1.63 -22.79
C GLU A 331 -7.90 2.05 -21.64
N LEU A 332 -8.32 1.81 -20.38
CA LEU A 332 -7.48 2.10 -19.21
C LEU A 332 -6.22 1.24 -19.19
N ARG A 333 -6.35 -0.04 -19.53
CA ARG A 333 -5.20 -0.95 -19.60
C ARG A 333 -4.22 -0.52 -20.68
N GLU A 334 -4.70 -0.25 -21.89
CA GLU A 334 -3.87 0.19 -23.01
C GLU A 334 -3.15 1.52 -22.69
N ALA A 335 -3.79 2.41 -21.94
CA ALA A 335 -3.21 3.69 -21.55
C ALA A 335 -2.14 3.57 -20.47
N LEU A 336 -2.32 2.71 -19.46
CA LEU A 336 -1.46 2.70 -18.27
C LEU A 336 -0.49 1.50 -18.21
N GLU A 337 -0.94 0.28 -18.57
CA GLU A 337 -0.15 -0.94 -18.35
C GLU A 337 1.24 -0.93 -18.99
N PRO A 338 1.44 -0.44 -20.26
CA PRO A 338 2.76 -0.47 -20.87
C PRO A 338 3.81 0.34 -20.12
N GLU A 339 3.44 1.53 -19.66
CA GLU A 339 4.34 2.41 -18.91
C GLU A 339 4.59 1.89 -17.50
N LEU A 340 3.53 1.48 -16.78
CA LEU A 340 3.66 0.93 -15.42
C LEU A 340 4.48 -0.36 -15.40
N GLU A 341 4.31 -1.23 -16.39
CA GLU A 341 5.11 -2.44 -16.58
C GLU A 341 6.59 -2.10 -16.82
N SER A 342 6.86 -1.13 -17.68
CA SER A 342 8.23 -0.67 -17.98
C SER A 342 8.92 -0.13 -16.72
N ILE A 343 8.20 0.70 -15.94
CA ILE A 343 8.69 1.24 -14.67
C ILE A 343 8.96 0.11 -13.67
N ALA A 344 8.06 -0.86 -13.53
CA ALA A 344 8.24 -1.99 -12.63
C ALA A 344 9.49 -2.81 -12.98
N ARG A 345 9.76 -3.03 -14.29
CA ARG A 345 10.98 -3.69 -14.78
C ARG A 345 12.24 -2.89 -14.46
N MET A 346 12.19 -1.57 -14.66
CA MET A 346 13.29 -0.66 -14.31
C MET A 346 13.58 -0.70 -12.81
N LEU A 347 12.53 -0.65 -11.96
CA LEU A 347 12.69 -0.72 -10.51
C LEU A 347 13.28 -2.06 -10.09
N ASN A 348 12.87 -3.18 -10.67
CA ASN A 348 13.46 -4.49 -10.42
C ASN A 348 14.94 -4.53 -10.80
N SER A 349 15.33 -3.90 -11.90
CA SER A 349 16.74 -3.78 -12.28
C SER A 349 17.56 -3.00 -11.24
N ARG A 350 17.01 -1.86 -10.75
CA ARG A 350 17.65 -1.07 -9.67
C ARG A 350 17.77 -1.87 -8.37
N VAL A 351 16.73 -2.61 -7.99
CA VAL A 351 16.76 -3.47 -6.80
C VAL A 351 17.82 -4.56 -6.93
N ARG A 352 17.90 -5.20 -8.10
CA ARG A 352 18.93 -6.23 -8.38
C ARG A 352 20.32 -5.63 -8.25
N GLN A 353 20.56 -4.47 -8.86
CA GLN A 353 21.83 -3.75 -8.74
C GLN A 353 22.16 -3.45 -7.27
N SER A 354 21.20 -2.96 -6.50
CA SER A 354 21.41 -2.67 -5.07
C SER A 354 21.79 -3.93 -4.27
N PHE A 355 21.24 -5.11 -4.58
CA PHE A 355 21.67 -6.36 -3.96
C PHE A 355 23.06 -6.80 -4.39
N ASP A 356 23.43 -6.57 -5.63
CA ASP A 356 24.76 -6.87 -6.12
C ASP A 356 25.80 -5.91 -5.50
N ASP A 357 25.46 -4.63 -5.33
CA ASP A 357 26.29 -3.65 -4.61
C ASP A 357 26.50 -4.06 -3.14
N VAL A 358 25.46 -4.52 -2.44
CA VAL A 358 25.58 -5.03 -1.07
C VAL A 358 26.52 -6.22 -0.97
N LYS A 359 26.39 -7.19 -1.89
CA LYS A 359 27.30 -8.35 -1.94
C LYS A 359 28.73 -7.93 -2.24
N PHE A 360 28.88 -6.96 -3.13
CA PHE A 360 30.15 -6.39 -3.51
C PHE A 360 30.84 -5.71 -2.33
N GLU A 361 30.13 -4.82 -1.62
CA GLU A 361 30.65 -4.13 -0.43
C GLU A 361 31.04 -5.13 0.67
N ALA A 362 30.20 -6.13 0.95
CA ALA A 362 30.51 -7.16 1.93
C ALA A 362 31.76 -7.98 1.53
N ALA A 363 31.96 -8.22 0.24
CA ALA A 363 33.14 -8.91 -0.25
C ALA A 363 34.42 -8.09 -0.07
N ALA A 364 34.35 -6.77 -0.26
CA ALA A 364 35.49 -5.84 -0.11
C ALA A 364 35.78 -5.44 1.34
N GLU A 365 34.96 -5.83 2.31
CA GLU A 365 35.08 -5.42 3.71
C GLU A 365 36.45 -5.75 4.31
N ILE A 366 37.03 -6.90 3.95
CA ILE A 366 38.36 -7.33 4.45
C ILE A 366 39.44 -6.35 4.00
N ALA A 367 39.47 -6.02 2.72
CA ALA A 367 40.46 -5.07 2.17
C ALA A 367 40.27 -3.65 2.76
N CYS A 368 39.05 -3.19 2.90
CA CYS A 368 38.73 -1.91 3.51
C CYS A 368 39.18 -1.85 4.99
N ARG A 369 38.97 -2.92 5.75
CA ARG A 369 39.41 -3.03 7.15
C ARG A 369 40.94 -3.03 7.26
N VAL A 370 41.64 -3.78 6.40
CA VAL A 370 43.11 -3.81 6.37
C VAL A 370 43.65 -2.42 6.00
N ALA A 371 43.08 -1.76 5.00
CA ALA A 371 43.48 -0.42 4.61
C ALA A 371 43.29 0.60 5.75
N ALA A 372 42.15 0.55 6.44
CA ALA A 372 41.84 1.43 7.58
C ALA A 372 42.80 1.17 8.76
N THR A 373 43.19 -0.08 8.99
CA THR A 373 44.16 -0.44 10.05
C THR A 373 45.56 0.11 9.73
N ALA A 374 45.95 0.10 8.46
CA ALA A 374 47.24 0.61 8.01
C ALA A 374 47.32 2.15 7.91
N ASP A 375 46.16 2.85 7.80
CA ASP A 375 46.10 4.26 7.51
C ASP A 375 46.84 5.18 8.49
N PRO A 376 46.85 4.92 9.83
CA PRO A 376 47.62 5.73 10.77
C PRO A 376 49.12 5.77 10.51
N ASP A 377 49.66 4.75 9.87
CA ASP A 377 51.07 4.62 9.54
C ASP A 377 51.44 5.23 8.17
N LEU A 378 50.44 5.75 7.46
CA LEU A 378 50.59 6.33 6.12
C LEU A 378 50.64 7.88 6.16
N PRO A 379 51.27 8.52 5.16
CA PRO A 379 51.29 9.99 5.08
C PRO A 379 49.87 10.60 5.14
N VAL A 380 49.72 11.69 5.90
CA VAL A 380 48.41 12.37 6.06
C VAL A 380 47.89 12.89 4.72
N VAL A 381 46.67 12.48 4.38
CA VAL A 381 45.94 13.05 3.21
C VAL A 381 45.38 14.41 3.61
N ARG A 382 45.66 15.43 2.82
CA ARG A 382 45.12 16.80 3.01
C ARG A 382 43.94 17.04 2.11
N ASP A 383 42.88 17.60 2.65
CA ASP A 383 41.74 18.04 1.82
C ASP A 383 42.16 19.24 0.94
N GLY A 384 41.34 19.59 -0.06
CA GLY A 384 41.62 20.73 -0.96
C GLY A 384 41.72 22.09 -0.25
N ARG A 385 41.47 22.15 1.08
CA ARG A 385 41.65 23.33 1.94
C ARG A 385 42.92 23.25 2.80
N GLY A 386 43.76 22.23 2.57
CA GLY A 386 45.01 22.05 3.28
C GLY A 386 44.94 21.47 4.67
N HIS A 387 43.75 21.09 5.15
CA HIS A 387 43.60 20.48 6.48
C HIS A 387 43.94 18.99 6.39
N GLY A 388 44.83 18.55 7.26
CA GLY A 388 45.12 17.10 7.50
C GLY A 388 43.90 16.43 8.09
N ARG A 389 43.47 15.30 7.52
CA ARG A 389 42.43 14.45 8.11
C ARG A 389 43.05 13.34 8.92
N GLY A 390 42.42 12.97 10.04
CA GLY A 390 42.76 11.81 10.83
C GLY A 390 42.61 10.51 10.04
N PRO A 391 42.75 9.33 10.69
CA PRO A 391 42.63 8.05 10.01
C PRO A 391 41.40 7.95 9.13
N LEU A 392 41.59 7.48 7.87
CA LEU A 392 40.50 7.36 6.92
C LEU A 392 39.78 6.03 7.08
N ALA A 393 38.46 6.04 6.92
CA ALA A 393 37.71 4.85 6.58
C ALA A 393 37.77 4.61 5.06
N TYR A 394 37.58 3.37 4.64
CA TYR A 394 37.68 2.96 3.24
C TYR A 394 36.41 2.26 2.80
N ARG A 395 36.03 2.50 1.56
CA ARG A 395 34.87 1.87 0.91
C ARG A 395 35.18 1.59 -0.55
N ILE A 396 34.74 0.44 -1.07
CA ILE A 396 34.73 0.12 -2.49
C ILE A 396 33.28 -0.07 -2.91
N SER A 397 32.85 0.62 -3.94
CA SER A 397 31.51 0.53 -4.54
C SER A 397 31.62 0.42 -6.06
N THR A 398 30.50 0.21 -6.73
CA THR A 398 30.43 0.20 -8.20
C THR A 398 29.67 1.42 -8.72
N ALA A 399 30.05 1.88 -9.92
CA ALA A 399 29.34 2.96 -10.62
C ALA A 399 29.47 2.78 -12.14
N GLN A 400 28.56 3.40 -12.89
CA GLN A 400 28.74 3.61 -14.32
C GLN A 400 29.49 4.93 -14.51
N LEU A 401 30.70 4.84 -15.03
CA LEU A 401 31.59 5.98 -15.29
C LEU A 401 31.90 6.08 -16.79
N THR A 402 32.65 7.11 -17.17
CA THR A 402 33.15 7.19 -18.54
C THR A 402 34.03 5.97 -18.87
N PRO A 403 33.97 5.41 -20.09
CA PRO A 403 34.67 4.17 -20.46
C PRO A 403 36.20 4.20 -20.24
N ASP A 404 36.81 5.38 -20.20
CA ASP A 404 38.25 5.57 -20.00
C ASP A 404 38.70 5.46 -18.54
N LEU A 405 37.74 5.50 -17.59
CA LEU A 405 38.05 5.43 -16.17
C LEU A 405 37.81 4.01 -15.64
N LEU A 406 38.85 3.39 -15.07
CA LEU A 406 38.70 2.14 -14.34
C LEU A 406 37.95 2.33 -13.01
N PHE A 407 38.24 3.44 -12.33
CA PHE A 407 37.56 3.83 -11.10
C PHE A 407 37.59 5.34 -10.90
N ALA A 408 36.65 5.84 -10.09
CA ALA A 408 36.66 7.19 -9.54
C ALA A 408 36.96 7.15 -8.05
N THR A 409 37.50 8.24 -7.52
CA THR A 409 37.83 8.36 -6.09
C THR A 409 37.12 9.58 -5.51
N SER A 410 36.48 9.40 -4.36
CA SER A 410 35.87 10.49 -3.60
C SER A 410 36.30 10.42 -2.12
N LEU A 411 36.38 11.60 -1.48
CA LEU A 411 36.64 11.70 -0.04
C LEU A 411 35.49 12.44 0.62
N HIS A 412 34.69 11.74 1.40
CA HIS A 412 33.51 12.28 2.05
C HIS A 412 33.50 11.94 3.53
N ALA A 413 33.36 12.93 4.41
CA ALA A 413 33.25 12.76 5.84
C ALA A 413 34.30 11.81 6.47
N GLY A 414 35.57 11.83 5.96
CA GLY A 414 36.65 10.97 6.44
C GLY A 414 36.65 9.55 5.86
N THR A 415 35.75 9.25 4.90
CA THR A 415 35.72 7.98 4.17
C THR A 415 36.28 8.20 2.74
N LEU A 416 37.31 7.44 2.39
CA LEU A 416 37.81 7.34 1.02
C LEU A 416 37.01 6.25 0.32
N GLU A 417 36.24 6.64 -0.70
CA GLU A 417 35.47 5.74 -1.51
C GLU A 417 36.10 5.59 -2.91
N VAL A 418 36.24 4.33 -3.32
CA VAL A 418 36.67 3.92 -4.66
C VAL A 418 35.45 3.36 -5.39
N GLN A 419 35.01 4.04 -6.45
CA GLN A 419 33.89 3.61 -7.28
C GLN A 419 34.44 2.92 -8.53
N LEU A 420 34.29 1.60 -8.64
CA LEU A 420 34.74 0.82 -9.79
C LEU A 420 33.75 0.95 -10.95
N ASN A 421 34.29 1.21 -12.15
CA ASN A 421 33.47 1.34 -13.34
C ASN A 421 33.03 -0.03 -13.89
N VAL A 422 31.75 -0.32 -13.80
CA VAL A 422 31.20 -1.60 -14.30
C VAL A 422 31.23 -1.73 -15.83
N ASP A 423 31.32 -0.61 -16.55
CA ASP A 423 31.38 -0.55 -18.02
C ASP A 423 32.82 -0.61 -18.55
N HIS A 424 33.84 -0.57 -17.67
CA HIS A 424 35.23 -0.68 -18.09
C HIS A 424 35.60 -2.16 -18.35
N PRO A 425 36.31 -2.47 -19.47
CA PRO A 425 36.69 -3.86 -19.79
C PRO A 425 37.40 -4.62 -18.67
N ALA A 426 38.18 -3.95 -17.85
CA ALA A 426 38.88 -4.58 -16.73
C ALA A 426 37.91 -5.04 -15.62
N PHE A 427 36.72 -4.47 -15.50
CA PHE A 427 35.75 -4.94 -14.54
C PHE A 427 35.30 -6.37 -14.87
N ALA A 428 34.88 -6.62 -16.11
CA ALA A 428 34.45 -7.94 -16.56
C ALA A 428 35.60 -8.96 -16.67
N ALA A 429 36.78 -8.52 -17.09
CA ALA A 429 37.93 -9.41 -17.34
C ALA A 429 38.70 -9.78 -16.07
N LEU A 430 38.79 -8.87 -15.10
CA LEU A 430 39.60 -9.06 -13.90
C LEU A 430 38.75 -9.12 -12.64
N TYR A 431 37.93 -8.08 -12.40
CA TYR A 431 37.30 -7.92 -11.09
C TYR A 431 36.09 -8.84 -10.88
N ALA A 432 35.21 -8.96 -11.85
CA ALA A 432 34.04 -9.84 -11.74
C ALA A 432 34.42 -11.33 -11.54
N PRO A 433 35.42 -11.90 -12.21
CA PRO A 433 35.91 -13.25 -11.88
C PRO A 433 36.47 -13.38 -10.48
N LEU A 434 37.19 -12.37 -9.96
CA LEU A 434 37.70 -12.38 -8.59
C LEU A 434 36.61 -12.38 -7.53
N GLN A 435 35.45 -11.77 -7.80
CA GLN A 435 34.30 -11.81 -6.91
C GLN A 435 33.73 -13.22 -6.74
N ALA A 436 33.81 -14.05 -7.76
CA ALA A 436 33.32 -15.43 -7.73
C ALA A 436 34.22 -16.37 -6.89
N LEU A 437 35.44 -15.93 -6.61
CA LEU A 437 36.42 -16.72 -5.80
C LEU A 437 36.16 -16.47 -4.31
N SER A 438 35.51 -17.40 -3.65
CA SER A 438 35.14 -17.35 -2.23
C SER A 438 36.05 -18.18 -1.32
N ASP A 439 36.95 -18.97 -1.84
CA ASP A 439 37.84 -19.86 -1.13
C ASP A 439 39.23 -19.24 -0.85
N GLY A 440 39.98 -19.82 0.11
CA GLY A 440 41.17 -19.28 0.72
C GLY A 440 42.16 -18.52 -0.18
N ALA A 441 42.66 -19.12 -1.26
CA ALA A 441 43.66 -18.50 -2.16
C ALA A 441 42.98 -17.40 -3.05
N GLY A 442 41.76 -17.65 -3.53
CA GLY A 442 41.02 -16.71 -4.33
C GLY A 442 40.61 -15.44 -3.55
N ALA A 443 40.18 -15.62 -2.30
CA ALA A 443 39.85 -14.49 -1.42
C ALA A 443 41.09 -13.63 -1.09
N GLN A 444 42.27 -14.26 -0.91
CA GLN A 444 43.52 -13.54 -0.71
C GLN A 444 43.93 -12.72 -1.94
N LEU A 445 43.82 -13.30 -3.15
CA LEU A 445 44.11 -12.60 -4.40
C LEU A 445 43.17 -11.42 -4.59
N ARG A 446 41.86 -11.60 -4.34
CA ARG A 446 40.89 -10.51 -4.40
C ARG A 446 41.27 -9.39 -3.42
N THR A 447 41.51 -9.72 -2.17
CA THR A 447 41.93 -8.72 -1.16
C THR A 447 43.19 -7.96 -1.60
N ALA A 448 44.19 -8.64 -2.19
CA ALA A 448 45.39 -7.99 -2.70
C ALA A 448 45.10 -6.99 -3.85
N VAL A 449 44.21 -7.36 -4.78
CA VAL A 449 43.79 -6.46 -5.88
C VAL A 449 42.99 -5.27 -5.34
N GLU A 450 42.09 -5.48 -4.39
CA GLU A 450 41.34 -4.43 -3.73
C GLU A 450 42.25 -3.45 -2.97
N LEU A 451 43.25 -3.96 -2.24
CA LEU A 451 44.26 -3.14 -1.57
C LEU A 451 45.12 -2.35 -2.57
N LEU A 452 45.43 -2.93 -3.73
CA LEU A 452 46.13 -2.24 -4.81
C LEU A 452 45.30 -1.02 -5.30
N LEU A 453 43.99 -1.21 -5.53
CA LEU A 453 43.08 -0.15 -5.95
C LEU A 453 42.94 0.91 -4.86
N LEU A 454 42.74 0.53 -3.60
CA LEU A 454 42.65 1.45 -2.47
C LEU A 454 43.92 2.28 -2.28
N SER A 455 45.12 1.63 -2.37
CA SER A 455 46.39 2.32 -2.25
C SER A 455 46.62 3.32 -3.39
N MET A 456 46.25 2.96 -4.61
CA MET A 456 46.34 3.82 -5.77
C MET A 456 45.43 5.03 -5.67
N ALA A 457 44.16 4.80 -5.23
CA ALA A 457 43.19 5.86 -4.98
C ALA A 457 43.66 6.83 -3.88
N ARG A 458 44.22 6.29 -2.80
CA ARG A 458 44.79 7.08 -1.69
C ARG A 458 45.98 7.90 -2.14
N ALA A 459 46.89 7.34 -2.92
CA ALA A 459 48.05 8.02 -3.46
C ALA A 459 47.63 9.15 -4.44
N SER A 460 46.59 8.92 -5.22
CA SER A 460 46.05 9.94 -6.16
C SER A 460 45.54 11.19 -5.43
N LEU A 461 44.87 11.01 -4.30
CA LEU A 461 44.44 12.13 -3.47
C LEU A 461 45.59 12.92 -2.84
N ALA A 462 46.71 12.26 -2.55
CA ALA A 462 47.85 12.93 -2.00
C ALA A 462 48.69 13.74 -3.02
N SER A 463 48.53 13.45 -4.31
CA SER A 463 49.40 13.98 -5.39
C SER A 463 48.86 15.18 -6.15
N GLY A 464 47.59 15.61 -5.96
CA GLY A 464 47.01 16.81 -6.55
C GLY A 464 46.51 16.68 -8.00
N GLU A 465 46.23 17.79 -8.68
CA GLU A 465 45.44 17.88 -9.93
C GLU A 465 45.97 17.10 -11.15
N GLY A 466 47.28 16.83 -11.27
CA GLY A 466 47.86 16.08 -12.41
C GLY A 466 47.53 14.57 -12.41
N THR A 467 47.08 14.02 -11.30
CA THR A 467 46.91 12.58 -11.11
C THR A 467 45.68 12.02 -11.78
N ASN A 468 44.60 12.81 -11.91
CA ASN A 468 43.35 12.37 -12.56
C ASN A 468 43.58 12.11 -14.05
N GLN A 469 44.41 12.89 -14.73
CA GLN A 469 44.74 12.70 -16.15
C GLN A 469 45.58 11.41 -16.33
N LEU A 470 46.52 11.14 -15.43
CA LEU A 470 47.33 9.91 -15.44
C LEU A 470 46.44 8.67 -15.25
N LEU A 471 45.53 8.71 -14.30
CA LEU A 471 44.59 7.61 -14.04
C LEU A 471 43.64 7.33 -15.21
N SER A 472 43.14 8.37 -15.85
CA SER A 472 42.30 8.24 -17.06
C SER A 472 43.12 7.64 -18.23
N GLN A 473 44.33 8.11 -18.49
CA GLN A 473 45.21 7.55 -19.53
C GLN A 473 45.57 6.09 -19.24
N TRP A 474 45.90 5.77 -17.98
CA TRP A 474 46.23 4.42 -17.56
C TRP A 474 45.02 3.48 -17.71
N GLY A 475 43.83 3.89 -17.28
CA GLY A 475 42.60 3.09 -17.38
C GLY A 475 42.26 2.82 -18.85
N SER A 476 42.29 3.85 -19.71
CA SER A 476 42.08 3.72 -21.15
C SER A 476 43.08 2.77 -21.81
N THR A 477 44.37 2.86 -21.45
CA THR A 477 45.43 2.01 -21.99
C THR A 477 45.23 0.56 -21.54
N PHE A 478 44.95 0.31 -20.26
CA PHE A 478 44.72 -1.01 -19.70
C PHE A 478 43.47 -1.65 -20.31
N GLY A 479 42.37 -0.92 -20.45
CA GLY A 479 41.17 -1.40 -21.12
C GLY A 479 41.39 -1.84 -22.55
N ARG A 480 42.17 -1.03 -23.36
CA ARG A 480 42.52 -1.42 -24.75
C ARG A 480 43.42 -2.67 -24.82
N MET A 481 44.34 -2.82 -23.88
CA MET A 481 45.18 -4.03 -23.82
C MET A 481 44.34 -5.28 -23.52
N LEU A 482 43.39 -5.21 -22.58
CA LEU A 482 42.49 -6.31 -22.25
C LEU A 482 41.56 -6.69 -23.39
N GLN A 483 41.13 -5.74 -24.22
CA GLN A 483 40.33 -6.02 -25.43
C GLN A 483 41.11 -6.78 -26.51
N LYS A 484 42.44 -6.79 -26.46
CA LYS A 484 43.33 -7.48 -27.41
C LYS A 484 43.82 -8.85 -26.90
N ALA A 485 43.70 -9.09 -25.59
CA ALA A 485 44.04 -10.35 -24.95
C ALA A 485 42.90 -11.38 -25.05
#